data_244e6e971e71042efd56a19e56a77b68
#
_entry.id   244e6e971e71042efd56a19e56a77b68
#
_cell.length_a   1.000
_cell.length_b   1.000
_cell.length_c   1.000
_cell.angle_alpha   90.00
_cell.angle_beta   90.00
_cell.angle_gamma   90.00
#
_symmetry.space_group_name_H-M   'P 1'
#
loop_
_entity.id
_entity.type
_entity.pdbx_description
1 polymer ?
#
loop_
_entity_poly.entity_id
_entity_poly.type
_entity_poly.pdbx_seq_one_letter_code
_entity_poly.pdbx_strand_id
1 'polypeptide(L)'
;MSLGAEEMPMSQAAAFTGFDIVVDCLLGTGFSGELKGEMLEAVEQINMTNAYVISADINSGINGDTGVCSTAVNSDLTVSIGSFKTGLFLNDAPYYIGSVTNCDIGISLIEDEYKLIDYSLLHMFEGYGSLVMTAEEFFEKYGYEPSRCNVARCVKEISKKERRTVVVKTDHSAVIADLKYIYFCADYVINN
;
A
#
# COMPACT_ATOMS: atom_id res chain seq x y z
N MET A 1 -22.95 23.17 -17.37
CA MET A 1 -21.72 23.16 -18.19
C MET A 1 -21.30 21.72 -18.29
N SER A 2 -21.23 21.12 -19.49
CA SER A 2 -20.56 19.81 -19.62
C SER A 2 -19.07 20.05 -19.38
N LEU A 3 -18.45 19.28 -18.53
CA LEU A 3 -17.02 19.38 -18.23
C LEU A 3 -16.12 18.91 -19.39
N GLY A 4 -16.71 18.65 -20.59
CA GLY A 4 -15.95 18.22 -21.77
C GLY A 4 -15.32 16.84 -21.63
N ALA A 5 -15.81 16.01 -20.71
CA ALA A 5 -15.33 14.62 -20.60
C ALA A 5 -15.81 13.80 -21.80
N GLU A 6 -14.91 13.07 -22.40
CA GLU A 6 -15.18 12.12 -23.47
C GLU A 6 -15.01 10.70 -22.94
N GLU A 7 -15.98 9.84 -23.26
CA GLU A 7 -15.86 8.40 -23.00
C GLU A 7 -15.16 7.74 -24.18
N MET A 8 -14.15 6.93 -23.88
CA MET A 8 -13.41 6.20 -24.90
C MET A 8 -13.32 4.71 -24.49
N PRO A 9 -13.67 3.78 -25.42
CA PRO A 9 -13.43 2.37 -25.18
C PRO A 9 -11.95 2.07 -25.00
N MET A 10 -11.59 1.17 -24.10
CA MET A 10 -10.20 0.75 -23.86
C MET A 10 -9.47 0.33 -25.14
N SER A 11 -10.16 -0.34 -26.06
CA SER A 11 -9.61 -0.74 -27.37
C SER A 11 -9.15 0.45 -28.25
N GLN A 12 -9.52 1.67 -27.91
CA GLN A 12 -9.14 2.90 -28.61
C GLN A 12 -8.16 3.76 -27.81
N ALA A 13 -7.90 3.42 -26.54
CA ALA A 13 -6.93 4.10 -25.70
C ALA A 13 -5.51 3.68 -26.12
N ALA A 14 -4.96 4.33 -27.14
CA ALA A 14 -3.59 4.06 -27.59
C ALA A 14 -2.58 4.49 -26.52
N ALA A 15 -2.29 3.59 -25.57
CA ALA A 15 -1.26 3.71 -24.52
C ALA A 15 -1.26 5.06 -23.78
N PHE A 16 -2.41 5.71 -23.65
CA PHE A 16 -2.57 7.04 -23.00
C PHE A 16 -1.56 8.09 -23.48
N THR A 17 -1.15 8.00 -24.74
CA THR A 17 -0.19 8.94 -25.33
C THR A 17 -0.81 10.30 -25.52
N GLY A 18 -0.07 11.36 -25.19
CA GLY A 18 -0.50 12.75 -25.34
C GLY A 18 -1.25 13.34 -24.15
N PHE A 19 -1.33 12.62 -23.05
CA PHE A 19 -1.80 13.14 -21.77
C PHE A 19 -0.62 13.48 -20.87
N ASP A 20 -0.74 14.60 -20.13
CA ASP A 20 0.24 14.99 -19.12
C ASP A 20 0.02 14.25 -17.80
N ILE A 21 -1.24 13.89 -17.51
CA ILE A 21 -1.66 13.20 -16.28
C ILE A 21 -2.60 12.06 -16.65
N VAL A 22 -2.38 10.92 -16.04
CA VAL A 22 -3.29 9.77 -16.06
C VAL A 22 -3.71 9.46 -14.63
N VAL A 23 -5.02 9.27 -14.40
CA VAL A 23 -5.56 8.91 -13.09
C VAL A 23 -6.09 7.49 -13.12
N ASP A 24 -5.49 6.62 -12.33
CA ASP A 24 -5.94 5.26 -12.11
C ASP A 24 -7.06 5.24 -11.07
N CYS A 25 -8.24 4.80 -11.49
CA CYS A 25 -9.42 4.56 -10.66
C CYS A 25 -10.10 3.23 -11.04
N LEU A 26 -9.34 2.25 -11.56
CA LEU A 26 -9.91 1.02 -12.12
C LEU A 26 -10.39 0.06 -11.03
N LEU A 27 -9.55 -0.17 -10.02
CA LEU A 27 -9.82 -1.12 -8.93
C LEU A 27 -9.51 -0.47 -7.57
N GLY A 28 -10.30 -0.81 -6.58
CA GLY A 28 -10.12 -0.34 -5.19
C GLY A 28 -9.70 -1.46 -4.24
N THR A 29 -9.87 -1.23 -2.94
CA THR A 29 -9.43 -2.09 -1.83
C THR A 29 -10.05 -3.49 -1.82
N GLY A 30 -11.15 -3.72 -2.55
CA GLY A 30 -11.78 -5.06 -2.65
C GLY A 30 -11.08 -6.02 -3.60
N PHE A 31 -10.04 -5.58 -4.31
CA PHE A 31 -9.33 -6.42 -5.26
C PHE A 31 -8.46 -7.47 -4.55
N SER A 32 -8.50 -8.70 -5.09
CA SER A 32 -7.63 -9.80 -4.66
C SER A 32 -7.35 -10.75 -5.81
N GLY A 33 -6.14 -11.34 -5.82
CA GLY A 33 -5.69 -12.27 -6.85
C GLY A 33 -4.89 -11.59 -7.95
N GLU A 34 -5.03 -12.07 -9.20
CA GLU A 34 -4.26 -11.60 -10.35
C GLU A 34 -5.14 -10.81 -11.33
N LEU A 35 -4.57 -9.76 -11.92
CA LEU A 35 -5.19 -9.04 -13.04
C LEU A 35 -5.29 -9.93 -14.27
N LYS A 36 -6.41 -9.85 -15.00
CA LYS A 36 -6.67 -10.65 -16.22
C LYS A 36 -7.47 -9.86 -17.25
N GLY A 37 -7.32 -10.25 -18.53
CA GLY A 37 -8.09 -9.66 -19.62
C GLY A 37 -7.94 -8.16 -19.71
N GLU A 38 -9.03 -7.44 -19.96
CA GLU A 38 -9.04 -6.00 -20.17
C GLU A 38 -8.44 -5.19 -19.02
N MET A 39 -8.55 -5.67 -17.77
CA MET A 39 -7.95 -4.99 -16.63
C MET A 39 -6.42 -5.08 -16.63
N LEU A 40 -5.87 -6.24 -16.99
CA LEU A 40 -4.42 -6.40 -17.16
C LEU A 40 -3.91 -5.52 -18.29
N GLU A 41 -4.59 -5.55 -19.46
CA GLU A 41 -4.25 -4.70 -20.62
C GLU A 41 -4.27 -3.22 -20.27
N ALA A 42 -5.28 -2.77 -19.49
CA ALA A 42 -5.40 -1.39 -19.05
C ALA A 42 -4.22 -0.98 -18.16
N VAL A 43 -3.87 -1.80 -17.18
CA VAL A 43 -2.74 -1.55 -16.28
C VAL A 43 -1.42 -1.52 -17.05
N GLU A 44 -1.20 -2.46 -17.98
CA GLU A 44 -0.01 -2.48 -18.83
C GLU A 44 0.09 -1.22 -19.70
N GLN A 45 -1.03 -0.73 -20.25
CA GLN A 45 -1.05 0.52 -21.02
C GLN A 45 -0.76 1.74 -20.15
N ILE A 46 -1.29 1.81 -18.92
CA ILE A 46 -0.96 2.88 -17.98
C ILE A 46 0.54 2.86 -17.68
N ASN A 47 1.10 1.68 -17.43
CA ASN A 47 2.52 1.52 -17.10
C ASN A 47 3.47 1.85 -18.28
N MET A 48 2.96 1.87 -19.50
CA MET A 48 3.72 2.29 -20.69
C MET A 48 3.65 3.80 -20.98
N THR A 49 2.83 4.56 -20.26
CA THR A 49 2.72 6.02 -20.48
C THR A 49 3.94 6.78 -19.96
N ASN A 50 4.20 7.96 -20.53
CA ASN A 50 5.13 8.94 -19.98
C ASN A 50 4.43 10.04 -19.16
N ALA A 51 3.11 9.94 -18.98
CA ALA A 51 2.34 10.87 -18.16
C ALA A 51 2.66 10.71 -16.69
N TYR A 52 2.38 11.75 -15.89
CA TYR A 52 2.37 11.63 -14.43
C TYR A 52 1.18 10.79 -13.98
N VAL A 53 1.41 9.67 -13.35
CA VAL A 53 0.36 8.71 -12.96
C VAL A 53 -0.04 8.92 -11.51
N ILE A 54 -1.34 9.11 -11.28
CA ILE A 54 -1.93 9.23 -9.95
C ILE A 54 -2.89 8.06 -9.73
N SER A 55 -2.67 7.25 -8.70
CA SER A 55 -3.63 6.23 -8.28
C SER A 55 -4.54 6.74 -7.17
N ALA A 56 -5.85 6.61 -7.37
CA ALA A 56 -6.86 6.98 -6.38
C ALA A 56 -7.16 5.78 -5.47
N ASP A 57 -7.11 6.01 -4.18
CA ASP A 57 -7.36 5.07 -3.10
C ASP A 57 -6.26 4.03 -2.90
N ILE A 58 -5.96 3.25 -3.91
CA ILE A 58 -4.89 2.26 -3.98
C ILE A 58 -4.59 1.96 -5.45
N ASN A 59 -3.36 1.62 -5.78
CA ASN A 59 -3.00 1.28 -7.15
C ASN A 59 -3.73 0.02 -7.61
N SER A 60 -4.35 0.08 -8.79
CA SER A 60 -5.04 -1.07 -9.35
C SER A 60 -4.11 -2.26 -9.54
N GLY A 61 -4.48 -3.39 -8.95
CA GLY A 61 -3.69 -4.62 -8.90
C GLY A 61 -3.05 -4.93 -7.55
N ILE A 62 -2.97 -3.97 -6.62
CA ILE A 62 -2.47 -4.20 -5.26
C ILE A 62 -3.61 -4.69 -4.36
N ASN A 63 -3.34 -5.72 -3.56
CA ASN A 63 -4.24 -6.12 -2.49
C ASN A 63 -4.15 -5.15 -1.31
N GLY A 64 -5.26 -4.52 -0.94
CA GLY A 64 -5.32 -3.46 0.08
C GLY A 64 -4.95 -3.89 1.49
N ASP A 65 -5.07 -5.18 1.81
CA ASP A 65 -4.74 -5.72 3.13
C ASP A 65 -3.30 -6.23 3.22
N THR A 66 -2.79 -6.83 2.13
CA THR A 66 -1.52 -7.55 2.14
C THR A 66 -0.41 -6.86 1.37
N GLY A 67 -0.72 -5.97 0.44
CA GLY A 67 0.26 -5.34 -0.45
C GLY A 67 0.79 -6.24 -1.55
N VAL A 68 0.33 -7.50 -1.62
CA VAL A 68 0.77 -8.45 -2.64
C VAL A 68 0.14 -8.14 -3.98
N CYS A 69 0.94 -8.15 -5.03
CA CYS A 69 0.49 -8.07 -6.41
C CYS A 69 1.45 -8.82 -7.34
N SER A 70 0.94 -9.32 -8.46
CA SER A 70 1.76 -9.84 -9.56
C SER A 70 2.07 -8.75 -10.58
N THR A 71 1.10 -7.87 -10.80
CA THR A 71 1.17 -6.69 -11.65
C THR A 71 0.23 -5.64 -11.07
N ALA A 72 0.67 -4.40 -11.03
CA ALA A 72 -0.11 -3.27 -10.56
C ALA A 72 0.23 -2.01 -11.37
N VAL A 73 -0.61 -0.98 -11.25
CA VAL A 73 -0.30 0.34 -11.78
C VAL A 73 0.93 0.88 -11.04
N ASN A 74 1.94 1.30 -11.81
CA ASN A 74 3.09 2.00 -11.30
C ASN A 74 2.79 3.50 -11.31
N SER A 75 2.54 4.09 -10.15
CA SER A 75 2.17 5.50 -10.04
C SER A 75 3.31 6.36 -9.49
N ASP A 76 3.27 7.65 -9.83
CA ASP A 76 4.13 8.67 -9.22
C ASP A 76 3.57 9.13 -7.88
N LEU A 77 2.23 9.09 -7.74
CA LEU A 77 1.52 9.48 -6.52
C LEU A 77 0.33 8.56 -6.28
N THR A 78 0.21 8.05 -5.07
CA THR A 78 -0.98 7.35 -4.59
C THR A 78 -1.71 8.21 -3.56
N VAL A 79 -2.97 8.53 -3.82
CA VAL A 79 -3.82 9.32 -2.92
C VAL A 79 -4.79 8.38 -2.22
N SER A 80 -4.45 7.94 -1.02
CA SER A 80 -5.33 7.10 -0.20
C SER A 80 -6.53 7.90 0.29
N ILE A 81 -7.74 7.34 0.16
CA ILE A 81 -8.99 8.05 0.48
C ILE A 81 -9.50 7.63 1.85
N GLY A 82 -9.73 8.60 2.73
CA GLY A 82 -10.23 8.41 4.09
C GLY A 82 -9.16 7.91 5.07
N SER A 83 -8.58 6.75 4.81
CA SER A 83 -7.50 6.20 5.63
C SER A 83 -6.47 5.47 4.78
N PHE A 84 -5.24 5.41 5.25
CA PHE A 84 -4.22 4.57 4.64
C PHE A 84 -4.61 3.09 4.71
N LYS A 85 -4.38 2.36 3.61
CA LYS A 85 -4.56 0.91 3.55
C LYS A 85 -3.28 0.22 4.04
N THR A 86 -3.42 -0.81 4.84
CA THR A 86 -2.26 -1.54 5.39
C THR A 86 -1.36 -2.11 4.30
N GLY A 87 -1.96 -2.54 3.20
CA GLY A 87 -1.25 -3.06 2.03
C GLY A 87 -0.29 -2.07 1.38
N LEU A 88 -0.50 -0.75 1.51
CA LEU A 88 0.42 0.25 0.98
C LEU A 88 1.81 0.23 1.65
N PHE A 89 1.94 -0.39 2.81
CA PHE A 89 3.18 -0.47 3.58
C PHE A 89 3.86 -1.84 3.53
N LEU A 90 3.35 -2.77 2.72
CA LEU A 90 3.70 -4.18 2.82
C LEU A 90 4.04 -4.79 1.46
N ASN A 91 4.88 -5.82 1.50
CA ASN A 91 5.21 -6.69 0.38
C ASN A 91 5.61 -5.94 -0.90
N ASP A 92 4.86 -6.13 -2.01
CA ASP A 92 5.23 -5.60 -3.32
C ASP A 92 4.80 -4.13 -3.52
N ALA A 93 3.85 -3.63 -2.72
CA ALA A 93 3.26 -2.31 -2.90
C ALA A 93 4.29 -1.17 -2.96
N PRO A 94 5.33 -1.10 -2.10
CA PRO A 94 6.34 -0.03 -2.14
C PRO A 94 7.02 0.15 -3.50
N TYR A 95 7.04 -0.86 -4.35
CA TYR A 95 7.65 -0.79 -5.69
C TYR A 95 6.76 -0.15 -6.75
N TYR A 96 5.46 0.05 -6.44
CA TYR A 96 4.46 0.53 -7.40
C TYR A 96 3.85 1.88 -7.07
N ILE A 97 3.87 2.29 -5.80
CA ILE A 97 3.00 3.37 -5.31
C ILE A 97 3.60 4.77 -5.37
N GLY A 98 4.85 4.94 -5.73
CA GLY A 98 5.52 6.25 -5.72
C GLY A 98 5.42 6.94 -4.35
N SER A 99 5.11 8.24 -4.33
CA SER A 99 4.78 8.94 -3.10
C SER A 99 3.34 8.65 -2.66
N VAL A 100 3.07 8.63 -1.35
CA VAL A 100 1.74 8.34 -0.80
C VAL A 100 1.27 9.49 0.10
N THR A 101 0.03 9.90 -0.10
CA THR A 101 -0.67 10.86 0.79
C THR A 101 -2.07 10.38 1.13
N ASN A 102 -2.69 10.95 2.15
CA ASN A 102 -4.07 10.65 2.51
C ASN A 102 -4.99 11.84 2.23
N CYS A 103 -6.13 11.58 1.62
CA CYS A 103 -7.22 12.54 1.47
C CYS A 103 -8.26 12.28 2.57
N ASP A 104 -8.33 13.17 3.55
CA ASP A 104 -9.37 13.12 4.57
C ASP A 104 -10.72 13.48 3.95
N ILE A 105 -11.70 12.60 4.09
CA ILE A 105 -13.07 12.77 3.61
C ILE A 105 -14.07 12.98 4.76
N GLY A 106 -13.60 13.31 5.96
CA GLY A 106 -14.44 13.59 7.12
C GLY A 106 -15.02 12.34 7.79
N ILE A 107 -14.49 11.16 7.55
CA ILE A 107 -14.86 9.93 8.24
C ILE A 107 -14.02 9.81 9.50
N SER A 108 -14.65 9.99 10.68
CA SER A 108 -13.97 9.73 11.96
C SER A 108 -13.82 8.21 12.16
N LEU A 109 -12.59 7.74 12.20
CA LEU A 109 -12.30 6.37 12.62
C LEU A 109 -12.51 6.26 14.14
N ILE A 110 -13.24 5.22 14.56
CA ILE A 110 -13.39 4.86 15.98
C ILE A 110 -12.02 4.38 16.47
N GLU A 111 -11.65 4.73 17.71
CA GLU A 111 -10.34 4.48 18.37
C GLU A 111 -9.53 3.35 17.74
N ASP A 112 -8.45 3.74 17.08
CA ASP A 112 -7.71 2.88 16.20
C ASP A 112 -6.51 2.31 16.95
N GLU A 113 -6.38 0.97 16.95
CA GLU A 113 -5.15 0.35 17.41
C GLU A 113 -4.00 0.56 16.40
N TYR A 114 -4.30 1.08 15.21
CA TYR A 114 -3.36 1.39 14.14
C TYR A 114 -2.90 2.84 14.22
N LYS A 115 -1.60 3.08 14.12
CA LYS A 115 -0.98 4.41 14.14
C LYS A 115 0.00 4.53 12.99
N LEU A 116 -0.06 5.64 12.26
CA LEU A 116 0.99 6.02 11.34
C LEU A 116 1.99 6.90 12.11
N ILE A 117 3.28 6.61 11.95
CA ILE A 117 4.37 7.39 12.55
C ILE A 117 5.36 7.82 11.46
N ASP A 118 6.08 8.88 11.73
CA ASP A 118 7.17 9.31 10.88
C ASP A 118 8.27 8.24 10.81
N TYR A 119 8.75 7.95 9.59
CA TYR A 119 9.78 6.91 9.38
C TYR A 119 11.06 7.18 10.17
N SER A 120 11.40 8.44 10.38
CA SER A 120 12.55 8.83 11.20
C SER A 120 12.47 8.35 12.66
N LEU A 121 11.28 8.04 13.15
CA LEU A 121 11.04 7.53 14.50
C LEU A 121 11.20 6.01 14.61
N LEU A 122 11.40 5.29 13.50
CA LEU A 122 11.54 3.82 13.50
C LEU A 122 12.62 3.35 14.47
N HIS A 123 13.76 4.04 14.55
CA HIS A 123 14.87 3.70 15.42
C HIS A 123 14.49 3.63 16.91
N MET A 124 13.44 4.36 17.34
CA MET A 124 12.96 4.32 18.74
C MET A 124 12.35 2.96 19.11
N PHE A 125 11.87 2.22 18.12
CA PHE A 125 11.28 0.90 18.30
C PHE A 125 12.29 -0.24 18.14
N GLU A 126 13.49 0.04 17.66
CA GLU A 126 14.57 -0.94 17.46
C GLU A 126 15.47 -1.12 18.69
N GLY A 127 15.02 -0.61 19.84
CA GLY A 127 15.78 -0.62 21.09
C GLY A 127 15.90 -2.00 21.73
N TYR A 128 16.65 -2.03 22.87
CA TYR A 128 16.89 -3.23 23.65
C TYR A 128 15.60 -3.91 24.09
N GLY A 129 15.45 -5.19 23.73
CA GLY A 129 14.27 -6.00 24.06
C GLY A 129 13.25 -6.12 22.93
N SER A 130 13.39 -5.36 21.84
CA SER A 130 12.57 -5.52 20.65
C SER A 130 13.03 -6.70 19.80
N LEU A 131 12.09 -7.33 19.12
CA LEU A 131 12.35 -8.36 18.12
C LEU A 131 12.30 -7.70 16.73
N VAL A 132 13.45 -7.46 16.15
CA VAL A 132 13.59 -6.80 14.85
C VAL A 132 13.96 -7.83 13.78
N MET A 133 13.25 -7.85 12.66
CA MET A 133 13.52 -8.76 11.54
C MET A 133 13.00 -8.17 10.22
N THR A 134 13.48 -8.73 9.12
CA THR A 134 12.91 -8.43 7.80
C THR A 134 11.55 -9.13 7.62
N ALA A 135 10.78 -8.70 6.62
CA ALA A 135 9.52 -9.36 6.30
C ALA A 135 9.74 -10.83 5.90
N GLU A 136 10.78 -11.12 5.13
CA GLU A 136 11.14 -12.49 4.72
C GLU A 136 11.45 -13.38 5.93
N GLU A 137 12.32 -12.91 6.84
CA GLU A 137 12.67 -13.61 8.09
C GLU A 137 11.43 -13.86 8.96
N PHE A 138 10.49 -12.89 9.00
CA PHE A 138 9.25 -13.01 9.74
C PHE A 138 8.36 -14.12 9.18
N PHE A 139 8.14 -14.12 7.87
CA PHE A 139 7.30 -15.11 7.20
C PHE A 139 7.89 -16.51 7.33
N GLU A 140 9.19 -16.68 7.11
CA GLU A 140 9.87 -17.97 7.23
C GLU A 140 9.80 -18.49 8.66
N LYS A 141 10.15 -17.65 9.65
CA LYS A 141 10.24 -18.03 11.04
C LYS A 141 8.91 -18.46 11.65
N TYR A 142 7.83 -17.78 11.29
CA TYR A 142 6.51 -18.01 11.88
C TYR A 142 5.54 -18.78 10.98
N GLY A 143 5.97 -19.15 9.78
CA GLY A 143 5.19 -19.97 8.86
C GLY A 143 3.97 -19.29 8.26
N TYR A 144 4.01 -17.96 8.11
CA TYR A 144 2.95 -17.21 7.44
C TYR A 144 3.19 -17.14 5.94
N GLU A 145 2.10 -17.20 5.17
CA GLU A 145 2.15 -16.92 3.73
C GLU A 145 1.76 -15.45 3.49
N PRO A 146 2.63 -14.61 2.89
CA PRO A 146 2.37 -13.19 2.65
C PRO A 146 1.03 -12.91 1.95
N SER A 147 0.70 -13.73 0.96
CA SER A 147 -0.54 -13.60 0.17
C SER A 147 -1.83 -13.96 0.93
N ARG A 148 -1.72 -14.59 2.09
CA ARG A 148 -2.86 -15.12 2.86
C ARG A 148 -3.02 -14.55 4.25
N CYS A 149 -2.07 -13.74 4.71
CA CYS A 149 -2.14 -13.18 6.06
C CYS A 149 -2.28 -11.66 6.05
N ASN A 150 -3.03 -11.13 7.00
CA ASN A 150 -2.95 -9.73 7.36
C ASN A 150 -1.71 -9.55 8.24
N VAL A 151 -0.62 -9.04 7.66
CA VAL A 151 0.69 -8.94 8.30
C VAL A 151 0.62 -8.17 9.63
N ALA A 152 -0.13 -7.07 9.67
CA ALA A 152 -0.28 -6.27 10.88
C ALA A 152 -0.86 -7.09 12.05
N ARG A 153 -1.87 -7.93 11.78
CA ARG A 153 -2.42 -8.84 12.78
C ARG A 153 -1.43 -9.91 13.19
N CYS A 154 -0.72 -10.50 12.23
CA CYS A 154 0.30 -11.51 12.53
C CYS A 154 1.42 -10.93 13.40
N VAL A 155 1.92 -9.74 13.08
CA VAL A 155 2.94 -9.04 13.89
C VAL A 155 2.43 -8.77 15.29
N LYS A 156 1.14 -8.37 15.42
CA LYS A 156 0.49 -8.15 16.72
C LYS A 156 0.35 -9.42 17.56
N GLU A 157 -0.04 -10.53 16.94
CA GLU A 157 -0.14 -11.83 17.61
C GLU A 157 1.22 -12.28 18.14
N ILE A 158 2.28 -12.13 17.34
CA ILE A 158 3.63 -12.46 17.76
C ILE A 158 4.09 -11.53 18.87
N SER A 159 3.80 -10.21 18.80
CA SER A 159 4.12 -9.29 19.90
C SER A 159 3.49 -9.71 21.23
N LYS A 160 2.22 -10.12 21.22
CA LYS A 160 1.51 -10.63 22.41
C LYS A 160 2.15 -11.94 22.92
N LYS A 161 2.49 -12.87 22.03
CA LYS A 161 3.11 -14.15 22.35
C LYS A 161 4.49 -13.98 22.96
N GLU A 162 5.32 -13.16 22.32
CA GLU A 162 6.70 -12.88 22.75
C GLU A 162 6.78 -11.87 23.92
N ARG A 163 5.67 -11.19 24.23
CA ARG A 163 5.55 -10.14 25.26
C ARG A 163 6.56 -9.01 25.09
N ARG A 164 6.78 -8.59 23.86
CA ARG A 164 7.70 -7.49 23.52
C ARG A 164 7.30 -6.82 22.21
N THR A 165 7.91 -5.69 21.93
CA THR A 165 7.77 -5.02 20.63
C THR A 165 8.36 -5.88 19.53
N VAL A 166 7.61 -6.05 18.45
CA VAL A 166 8.04 -6.74 17.22
C VAL A 166 8.06 -5.71 16.10
N VAL A 167 9.17 -5.65 15.40
CA VAL A 167 9.41 -4.77 14.26
C VAL A 167 9.68 -5.62 13.03
N VAL A 168 8.84 -5.52 12.02
CA VAL A 168 9.01 -6.20 10.72
C VAL A 168 9.26 -5.15 9.66
N LYS A 169 10.41 -5.20 9.00
CA LYS A 169 10.89 -4.19 8.06
C LYS A 169 10.93 -4.69 6.63
N THR A 170 10.65 -3.77 5.71
CA THR A 170 11.07 -3.83 4.32
C THR A 170 12.15 -2.76 4.07
N ASP A 171 12.60 -2.58 2.83
CA ASP A 171 13.58 -1.53 2.48
C ASP A 171 13.04 -0.11 2.72
N HIS A 172 11.72 0.10 2.61
CA HIS A 172 11.09 1.43 2.60
C HIS A 172 10.01 1.62 3.66
N SER A 173 9.65 0.57 4.39
CA SER A 173 8.55 0.62 5.38
C SER A 173 8.79 -0.31 6.55
N ALA A 174 8.00 -0.14 7.60
CA ALA A 174 7.95 -1.08 8.70
C ALA A 174 6.54 -1.21 9.30
N VAL A 175 6.25 -2.41 9.78
CA VAL A 175 5.11 -2.69 10.65
C VAL A 175 5.66 -3.01 12.04
N ILE A 176 5.20 -2.27 13.03
CA ILE A 176 5.63 -2.39 14.41
C ILE A 176 4.41 -2.73 15.26
N ALA A 177 4.51 -3.71 16.12
CA ALA A 177 3.48 -3.97 17.13
C ALA A 177 4.08 -4.03 18.52
N ASP A 178 3.51 -3.29 19.43
CA ASP A 178 3.67 -3.49 20.87
C ASP A 178 2.45 -4.20 21.47
N LEU A 179 2.35 -4.29 22.79
CA LEU A 179 1.20 -4.96 23.43
C LEU A 179 -0.12 -4.20 23.23
N LYS A 180 -0.08 -2.92 22.89
CA LYS A 180 -1.25 -2.05 22.80
C LYS A 180 -1.58 -1.65 21.36
N TYR A 181 -0.61 -1.18 20.61
CA TYR A 181 -0.80 -0.58 19.28
C TYR A 181 -0.06 -1.33 18.18
N ILE A 182 -0.47 -1.04 16.95
CA ILE A 182 0.22 -1.38 15.72
C ILE A 182 0.60 -0.05 15.06
N TYR A 183 1.87 0.08 14.69
CA TYR A 183 2.38 1.27 14.04
C TYR A 183 2.85 0.91 12.63
N PHE A 184 2.62 1.84 11.71
CA PHE A 184 3.16 1.83 10.36
C PHE A 184 4.05 3.02 10.16
N CYS A 185 5.13 2.86 9.43
CA CYS A 185 5.94 3.96 8.93
C CYS A 185 6.53 3.61 7.57
N ALA A 186 6.73 4.62 6.74
CA ALA A 186 7.37 4.47 5.44
C ALA A 186 8.00 5.80 5.01
N ASP A 187 9.10 5.72 4.25
CA ASP A 187 9.86 6.88 3.79
C ASP A 187 9.20 7.61 2.61
N TYR A 188 8.22 6.97 1.95
CA TYR A 188 7.47 7.51 0.82
C TYR A 188 6.15 8.20 1.22
N VAL A 189 5.81 8.28 2.50
CA VAL A 189 4.60 8.97 2.97
C VAL A 189 4.82 10.47 3.01
N ILE A 190 3.98 11.21 2.29
CA ILE A 190 3.94 12.67 2.35
C ILE A 190 2.94 13.07 3.44
N ASN A 191 3.45 13.65 4.51
CA ASN A 191 2.61 14.26 5.54
C ASN A 191 2.12 15.63 5.05
N ASN A 192 0.81 15.84 5.06
CA ASN A 192 0.18 17.13 4.75
C ASN A 192 0.24 18.06 5.95
#